data_08db2c0c0b5d53c5f5bbd2fcbef8e6de
#
_entry.id   08db2c0c0b5d53c5f5bbd2fcbef8e6de
#
_cell.length_a   1.000
_cell.length_b   1.000
_cell.length_c   1.000
_cell.angle_alpha   90.00
_cell.angle_beta   90.00
_cell.angle_gamma   90.00
#
_symmetry.space_group_name_H-M   'P 1'
#
loop_
_entity.id
_entity.type
_entity.pdbx_description
1 polymer ?
#
loop_
_entity_poly.entity_id
_entity_poly.type
_entity_poly.pdbx_seq_one_letter_code
_entity_poly.pdbx_strand_id
1 'polypeptide(L)'
;DQGGGIALLSTAENIYQLLTFDQVLQDISDANTQACEDLEQQGIELTNERTQLEEAKASLEADEEELQNQKSQLDSKTQELASNIQAQDASISAAAAQEQALEEAKSDKQAEFDKAADEYDAYLKSLIAQTQRNYANAPISCSLNFICPLPSYKYISCQYGSGGHKGDDFAAPGGTNIRAVASGVVTVSGWHYSYGNYVMIYHGTDDQGNTYATLYAHMNSTPPVSVGQNVSQGDVIGHVGTTGNSTGNHC
;
A
#
# COMPACT_ATOMS: atom_id res chain seq x y z
N ASP A 1 -102.21 -7.45 0.45
CA ASP A 1 -103.48 -7.14 1.18
C ASP A 1 -104.61 -6.77 0.21
N GLN A 2 -105.38 -7.80 -0.27
CA GLN A 2 -106.45 -7.64 -1.23
C GLN A 2 -107.70 -6.93 -0.64
N GLY A 3 -107.71 -6.69 0.66
CA GLY A 3 -108.87 -6.05 1.32
C GLY A 3 -108.89 -4.53 1.26
N GLY A 4 -107.74 -3.85 1.17
CA GLY A 4 -107.60 -2.40 1.17
C GLY A 4 -108.09 -1.74 -0.15
N GLY A 5 -107.76 -2.39 -1.28
CA GLY A 5 -108.10 -1.90 -2.61
C GLY A 5 -109.64 -1.84 -2.89
N ILE A 6 -110.34 -2.88 -2.46
CA ILE A 6 -111.80 -2.96 -2.64
C ILE A 6 -112.53 -1.95 -1.73
N ALA A 7 -112.06 -1.68 -0.55
CA ALA A 7 -112.72 -0.68 0.33
C ALA A 7 -112.46 0.77 -0.20
N LEU A 8 -111.35 1.06 -0.79
CA LEU A 8 -111.01 2.35 -1.42
C LEU A 8 -111.84 2.58 -2.69
N LEU A 9 -112.13 1.53 -3.50
CA LEU A 9 -112.94 1.59 -4.68
C LEU A 9 -114.43 1.94 -4.35
N SER A 10 -114.92 1.52 -3.19
CA SER A 10 -116.30 1.80 -2.74
C SER A 10 -116.53 3.26 -2.25
N THR A 11 -115.44 4.01 -1.99
CA THR A 11 -115.54 5.42 -1.51
C THR A 11 -115.13 6.43 -2.57
N ALA A 12 -114.80 6.02 -3.80
CA ALA A 12 -114.48 6.94 -4.89
C ALA A 12 -115.81 7.59 -5.45
N GLU A 13 -115.91 8.95 -5.34
CA GLU A 13 -117.08 9.69 -5.76
C GLU A 13 -117.20 9.84 -7.29
N ASN A 14 -116.09 9.61 -8.04
CA ASN A 14 -116.12 9.65 -9.51
C ASN A 14 -114.88 8.85 -10.10
N ILE A 15 -114.96 8.52 -11.41
CA ILE A 15 -113.97 7.79 -12.17
C ILE A 15 -112.61 8.52 -12.18
N TYR A 16 -112.58 9.84 -12.09
CA TYR A 16 -111.34 10.63 -12.06
C TYR A 16 -110.51 10.40 -10.77
N GLN A 17 -111.14 10.35 -9.61
CA GLN A 17 -110.54 10.03 -8.33
C GLN A 17 -109.95 8.61 -8.33
N LEU A 18 -110.61 7.65 -8.97
CA LEU A 18 -110.13 6.28 -9.14
C LEU A 18 -108.84 6.20 -10.01
N LEU A 19 -108.86 6.90 -11.17
CA LEU A 19 -107.72 6.97 -12.07
C LEU A 19 -106.47 7.69 -11.44
N THR A 20 -106.70 8.78 -10.69
CA THR A 20 -105.66 9.49 -9.95
C THR A 20 -105.09 8.63 -8.84
N PHE A 21 -105.87 7.81 -8.16
CA PHE A 21 -105.44 6.90 -7.14
C PHE A 21 -104.60 5.74 -7.74
N ASP A 22 -105.03 5.20 -8.86
CA ASP A 22 -104.32 4.17 -9.57
C ASP A 22 -102.94 4.68 -10.05
N GLN A 23 -102.89 5.93 -10.57
CA GLN A 23 -101.61 6.56 -10.94
C GLN A 23 -100.65 6.73 -9.72
N VAL A 24 -101.18 7.18 -8.58
CA VAL A 24 -100.42 7.33 -7.35
C VAL A 24 -99.90 6.00 -6.87
N LEU A 25 -100.70 4.93 -6.93
CA LEU A 25 -100.18 3.58 -6.59
C LEU A 25 -99.09 3.07 -7.54
N GLN A 26 -99.23 3.38 -8.83
CA GLN A 26 -98.23 3.03 -9.81
C GLN A 26 -96.94 3.81 -9.55
N ASP A 27 -96.99 5.11 -9.32
CA ASP A 27 -95.81 5.95 -9.00
C ASP A 27 -95.12 5.49 -7.73
N ILE A 28 -95.85 5.09 -6.69
CA ILE A 28 -95.34 4.51 -5.48
C ILE A 28 -94.65 3.14 -5.76
N SER A 29 -95.26 2.31 -6.60
CA SER A 29 -94.67 1.00 -6.98
C SER A 29 -93.37 1.16 -7.73
N ASP A 30 -93.34 2.08 -8.70
CA ASP A 30 -92.20 2.38 -9.52
C ASP A 30 -91.02 2.94 -8.65
N ALA A 31 -91.36 3.89 -7.75
CA ALA A 31 -90.39 4.45 -6.80
C ALA A 31 -89.82 3.39 -5.84
N ASN A 32 -90.67 2.47 -5.35
CA ASN A 32 -90.23 1.38 -4.51
C ASN A 32 -89.33 0.38 -5.29
N THR A 33 -89.66 0.09 -6.53
CA THR A 33 -88.83 -0.78 -7.39
C THR A 33 -87.48 -0.15 -7.64
N GLN A 34 -87.44 1.12 -7.98
CA GLN A 34 -86.20 1.86 -8.16
C GLN A 34 -85.37 1.88 -6.87
N ALA A 35 -85.95 2.14 -5.72
CA ALA A 35 -85.26 2.10 -4.43
C ALA A 35 -84.69 0.70 -4.09
N CYS A 36 -85.41 -0.36 -4.46
CA CYS A 36 -84.87 -1.72 -4.30
C CYS A 36 -83.71 -1.99 -5.22
N GLU A 37 -83.75 -1.57 -6.47
CA GLU A 37 -82.67 -1.69 -7.45
C GLU A 37 -81.44 -0.87 -6.98
N ASP A 38 -81.60 0.34 -6.51
CA ASP A 38 -80.51 1.18 -5.96
C ASP A 38 -79.88 0.56 -4.73
N LEU A 39 -80.66 -0.02 -3.82
CA LEU A 39 -80.18 -0.72 -2.65
C LEU A 39 -79.38 -1.99 -3.03
N GLU A 40 -79.82 -2.75 -4.02
CA GLU A 40 -79.11 -3.92 -4.52
C GLU A 40 -77.82 -3.50 -5.14
N GLN A 41 -77.75 -2.47 -5.96
CA GLN A 41 -76.54 -1.92 -6.56
C GLN A 41 -75.54 -1.45 -5.48
N GLN A 42 -76.02 -0.67 -4.49
CA GLN A 42 -75.17 -0.27 -3.35
C GLN A 42 -74.63 -1.47 -2.55
N GLY A 43 -75.44 -2.52 -2.41
CA GLY A 43 -75.03 -3.76 -1.76
C GLY A 43 -73.89 -4.45 -2.51
N ILE A 44 -73.94 -4.48 -3.85
CA ILE A 44 -72.87 -5.02 -4.72
C ILE A 44 -71.61 -4.17 -4.60
N GLU A 45 -71.77 -2.83 -4.67
CA GLU A 45 -70.56 -1.93 -4.53
C GLU A 45 -69.90 -2.06 -3.19
N LEU A 46 -70.66 -2.11 -2.09
CA LEU A 46 -70.08 -2.30 -0.74
C LEU A 46 -69.42 -3.66 -0.58
N THR A 47 -69.90 -4.69 -1.22
CA THR A 47 -69.28 -6.02 -1.22
C THR A 47 -67.98 -5.99 -1.97
N ASN A 48 -67.87 -5.32 -3.10
CA ASN A 48 -66.65 -5.16 -3.88
C ASN A 48 -65.61 -4.34 -3.11
N GLU A 49 -66.01 -3.21 -2.51
CA GLU A 49 -65.14 -2.38 -1.67
C GLU A 49 -64.56 -3.18 -0.48
N ARG A 50 -65.42 -3.97 0.17
CA ARG A 50 -65.00 -4.86 1.27
C ARG A 50 -63.94 -5.86 0.81
N THR A 51 -64.16 -6.49 -0.35
CA THR A 51 -63.19 -7.45 -0.91
C THR A 51 -61.86 -6.80 -1.21
N GLN A 52 -61.86 -5.60 -1.83
CA GLN A 52 -60.64 -4.84 -2.10
C GLN A 52 -59.91 -4.44 -0.82
N LEU A 53 -60.65 -4.07 0.22
CA LEU A 53 -60.04 -3.73 1.51
C LEU A 53 -59.39 -4.95 2.19
N GLU A 54 -60.00 -6.14 2.10
CA GLU A 54 -59.42 -7.38 2.61
C GLU A 54 -58.15 -7.78 1.86
N GLU A 55 -58.14 -7.60 0.53
CA GLU A 55 -56.94 -7.84 -0.29
C GLU A 55 -55.81 -6.84 0.03
N ALA A 56 -56.12 -5.55 0.15
CA ALA A 56 -55.15 -4.53 0.53
C ALA A 56 -54.56 -4.76 1.94
N LYS A 57 -55.41 -5.20 2.87
CA LYS A 57 -54.96 -5.57 4.22
C LYS A 57 -53.99 -6.77 4.21
N ALA A 58 -54.28 -7.79 3.45
CA ALA A 58 -53.43 -8.95 3.31
C ALA A 58 -52.09 -8.60 2.68
N SER A 59 -52.08 -7.69 1.67
CA SER A 59 -50.82 -7.18 1.08
C SER A 59 -50.00 -6.39 2.09
N LEU A 60 -50.61 -5.54 2.90
CA LEU A 60 -49.92 -4.75 3.92
C LEU A 60 -49.31 -5.64 5.01
N GLU A 61 -50.01 -6.69 5.44
CA GLU A 61 -49.46 -7.66 6.41
C GLU A 61 -48.22 -8.40 5.84
N ALA A 62 -48.21 -8.75 4.55
CA ALA A 62 -47.08 -9.35 3.88
C ALA A 62 -45.86 -8.39 3.78
N ASP A 63 -46.12 -7.12 3.44
CA ASP A 63 -45.12 -6.08 3.36
C ASP A 63 -44.49 -5.79 4.75
N GLU A 64 -45.30 -5.81 5.81
CA GLU A 64 -44.79 -5.67 7.19
C GLU A 64 -43.87 -6.82 7.58
N GLU A 65 -44.18 -8.06 7.23
CA GLU A 65 -43.36 -9.22 7.49
C GLU A 65 -42.03 -9.14 6.72
N GLU A 66 -42.08 -8.75 5.45
CA GLU A 66 -40.84 -8.56 4.64
C GLU A 66 -39.96 -7.45 5.22
N LEU A 67 -40.54 -6.31 5.61
CA LEU A 67 -39.83 -5.21 6.24
C LEU A 67 -39.13 -5.63 7.55
N GLN A 68 -39.81 -6.42 8.37
CA GLN A 68 -39.24 -6.95 9.60
C GLN A 68 -38.05 -7.90 9.34
N ASN A 69 -38.15 -8.73 8.31
CA ASN A 69 -37.05 -9.59 7.86
C ASN A 69 -35.86 -8.78 7.35
N GLN A 70 -36.09 -7.77 6.53
CA GLN A 70 -35.05 -6.87 6.04
C GLN A 70 -34.36 -6.11 7.17
N LYS A 71 -35.11 -5.66 8.16
CA LYS A 71 -34.57 -5.00 9.36
C LYS A 71 -33.65 -5.95 10.15
N SER A 72 -34.06 -7.17 10.38
CA SER A 72 -33.26 -8.17 11.08
C SER A 72 -31.94 -8.49 10.34
N GLN A 73 -31.98 -8.56 9.01
CA GLN A 73 -30.79 -8.76 8.18
C GLN A 73 -29.85 -7.55 8.24
N LEU A 74 -30.41 -6.32 8.24
CA LEU A 74 -29.64 -5.10 8.35
C LEU A 74 -28.94 -5.00 9.71
N ASP A 75 -29.64 -5.32 10.80
CA ASP A 75 -29.07 -5.33 12.15
C ASP A 75 -27.91 -6.34 12.26
N SER A 76 -28.06 -7.54 11.69
CA SER A 76 -27.01 -8.55 11.65
C SER A 76 -25.78 -8.08 10.86
N LYS A 77 -25.99 -7.48 9.67
CA LYS A 77 -24.89 -6.94 8.87
C LYS A 77 -24.17 -5.76 9.56
N THR A 78 -24.93 -4.95 10.30
CA THR A 78 -24.37 -3.83 11.06
C THR A 78 -23.47 -4.33 12.18
N GLN A 79 -23.86 -5.39 12.88
CA GLN A 79 -23.04 -6.04 13.92
C GLN A 79 -21.77 -6.68 13.33
N GLU A 80 -21.89 -7.38 12.19
CA GLU A 80 -20.75 -7.97 11.50
C GLU A 80 -19.74 -6.88 11.05
N LEU A 81 -20.25 -5.80 10.48
CA LEU A 81 -19.42 -4.66 10.06
C LEU A 81 -18.70 -4.01 11.24
N ALA A 82 -19.37 -3.80 12.37
CA ALA A 82 -18.77 -3.27 13.58
C ALA A 82 -17.64 -4.17 14.11
N SER A 83 -17.84 -5.49 14.10
CA SER A 83 -16.81 -6.46 14.48
C SER A 83 -15.60 -6.43 13.54
N ASN A 84 -15.84 -6.34 12.23
CA ASN A 84 -14.78 -6.25 11.22
C ASN A 84 -13.97 -4.95 11.36
N ILE A 85 -14.62 -3.82 11.62
CA ILE A 85 -13.95 -2.54 11.89
C ILE A 85 -13.04 -2.67 13.11
N GLN A 86 -13.53 -3.23 14.21
CA GLN A 86 -12.74 -3.42 15.43
C GLN A 86 -11.51 -4.33 15.20
N ALA A 87 -11.66 -5.40 14.41
CA ALA A 87 -10.55 -6.28 14.05
C ALA A 87 -9.51 -5.58 13.16
N GLN A 88 -9.96 -4.74 12.22
CA GLN A 88 -9.08 -3.94 11.37
C GLN A 88 -8.31 -2.88 12.18
N ASP A 89 -8.96 -2.18 13.11
CA ASP A 89 -8.31 -1.19 13.97
C ASP A 89 -7.21 -1.83 14.84
N ALA A 90 -7.47 -3.03 15.36
CA ALA A 90 -6.46 -3.79 16.11
C ALA A 90 -5.26 -4.18 15.20
N SER A 91 -5.52 -4.59 13.97
CA SER A 91 -4.48 -4.93 12.98
C SER A 91 -3.63 -3.71 12.60
N ILE A 92 -4.28 -2.56 12.37
CA ILE A 92 -3.60 -1.28 12.07
C ILE A 92 -2.70 -0.86 13.24
N SER A 93 -3.20 -0.96 14.46
CA SER A 93 -2.43 -0.63 15.67
C SER A 93 -1.21 -1.54 15.84
N ALA A 94 -1.35 -2.84 15.57
CA ALA A 94 -0.24 -3.79 15.62
C ALA A 94 0.80 -3.50 14.52
N ALA A 95 0.37 -3.18 13.31
CA ALA A 95 1.27 -2.82 12.21
C ALA A 95 2.06 -1.52 12.50
N ALA A 96 1.42 -0.50 13.08
CA ALA A 96 2.08 0.73 13.48
C ALA A 96 3.15 0.50 14.58
N ALA A 97 2.87 -0.38 15.54
CA ALA A 97 3.85 -0.76 16.56
C ALA A 97 5.06 -1.51 15.97
N GLN A 98 4.83 -2.37 14.96
CA GLN A 98 5.91 -3.07 14.26
C GLN A 98 6.76 -2.10 13.43
N GLU A 99 6.15 -1.14 12.75
CA GLU A 99 6.86 -0.10 11.99
C GLU A 99 7.76 0.74 12.90
N GLN A 100 7.25 1.16 14.06
CA GLN A 100 8.04 1.90 15.04
C GLN A 100 9.24 1.08 15.55
N ALA A 101 9.04 -0.18 15.92
CA ALA A 101 10.11 -1.06 16.38
C ALA A 101 11.18 -1.31 15.29
N LEU A 102 10.76 -1.40 14.03
CA LEU A 102 11.68 -1.54 12.89
C LEU A 102 12.53 -0.28 12.67
N GLU A 103 11.94 0.91 12.81
CA GLU A 103 12.65 2.18 12.65
C GLU A 103 13.65 2.41 13.81
N GLU A 104 13.30 2.04 15.04
CA GLU A 104 14.22 2.05 16.18
C GLU A 104 15.41 1.09 15.94
N ALA A 105 15.14 -0.15 15.52
CA ALA A 105 16.19 -1.14 15.22
C ALA A 105 17.10 -0.71 14.06
N LYS A 106 16.55 -0.01 13.07
CA LYS A 106 17.33 0.56 11.96
C LYS A 106 18.23 1.69 12.41
N SER A 107 17.71 2.58 13.30
CA SER A 107 18.50 3.65 13.90
C SER A 107 19.67 3.13 14.73
N ASP A 108 19.44 2.10 15.56
CA ASP A 108 20.49 1.47 16.37
C ASP A 108 21.58 0.84 15.50
N LYS A 109 21.18 0.11 14.44
CA LYS A 109 22.14 -0.47 13.49
C LYS A 109 22.92 0.58 12.73
N GLN A 110 22.31 1.71 12.38
CA GLN A 110 23.02 2.81 11.74
C GLN A 110 24.06 3.42 12.68
N ALA A 111 23.73 3.61 13.95
CA ALA A 111 24.68 4.11 14.94
C ALA A 111 25.87 3.14 15.17
N GLU A 112 25.62 1.83 15.20
CA GLU A 112 26.69 0.82 15.24
C GLU A 112 27.58 0.87 13.99
N PHE A 113 26.97 1.02 12.82
CA PHE A 113 27.71 1.14 11.57
C PHE A 113 28.58 2.40 11.53
N ASP A 114 28.04 3.56 11.92
CA ASP A 114 28.77 4.82 11.95
C ASP A 114 29.95 4.75 12.92
N LYS A 115 29.77 4.17 14.11
CA LYS A 115 30.85 3.94 15.07
C LYS A 115 31.94 3.04 14.51
N ALA A 116 31.58 1.94 13.87
CA ALA A 116 32.54 1.02 13.26
C ALA A 116 33.30 1.68 12.10
N ALA A 117 32.62 2.55 11.32
CA ALA A 117 33.26 3.34 10.27
C ALA A 117 34.31 4.32 10.83
N ASP A 118 33.96 5.01 11.93
CA ASP A 118 34.92 5.94 12.59
C ASP A 118 36.12 5.22 13.18
N GLU A 119 35.93 4.07 13.84
CA GLU A 119 37.01 3.23 14.35
C GLU A 119 37.92 2.77 13.21
N TYR A 120 37.35 2.40 12.08
CA TYR A 120 38.11 1.98 10.92
C TYR A 120 38.90 3.12 10.25
N ASP A 121 38.30 4.30 10.14
CA ASP A 121 38.96 5.51 9.66
C ASP A 121 40.17 5.87 10.56
N ALA A 122 40.03 5.74 11.87
CA ALA A 122 41.16 5.93 12.80
C ALA A 122 42.25 4.90 12.59
N TYR A 123 41.88 3.62 12.37
CA TYR A 123 42.84 2.56 12.05
C TYR A 123 43.59 2.85 10.74
N LEU A 124 42.89 3.21 9.64
CA LEU A 124 43.52 3.57 8.37
C LEU A 124 44.48 4.74 8.52
N LYS A 125 44.09 5.80 9.24
CA LYS A 125 45.00 6.94 9.53
C LYS A 125 46.26 6.50 10.27
N SER A 126 46.12 5.59 11.26
CA SER A 126 47.28 5.04 11.99
C SER A 126 48.20 4.23 11.08
N LEU A 127 47.60 3.44 10.17
CA LEU A 127 48.29 2.60 9.21
C LEU A 127 49.06 3.44 8.18
N ILE A 128 48.46 4.50 7.66
CA ILE A 128 49.06 5.48 6.77
C ILE A 128 50.25 6.14 7.49
N ALA A 129 50.09 6.61 8.73
CA ALA A 129 51.16 7.22 9.51
C ALA A 129 52.30 6.25 9.82
N GLN A 130 52.00 4.97 10.05
CA GLN A 130 53.00 3.94 10.22
C GLN A 130 53.76 3.66 8.91
N THR A 131 53.04 3.57 7.80
CA THR A 131 53.61 3.39 6.46
C THR A 131 54.51 4.57 6.10
N GLN A 132 54.10 5.80 6.34
CA GLN A 132 54.94 6.99 6.15
C GLN A 132 56.24 6.90 6.95
N ARG A 133 56.18 6.50 8.22
CA ARG A 133 57.41 6.30 9.03
C ARG A 133 58.31 5.21 8.48
N ASN A 134 57.74 4.07 8.06
CA ASN A 134 58.50 2.94 7.54
C ASN A 134 59.19 3.25 6.20
N TYR A 135 58.59 4.08 5.37
CA TYR A 135 59.06 4.45 4.03
C TYR A 135 59.54 5.90 3.94
N ALA A 136 59.73 6.62 5.04
CA ALA A 136 60.19 8.02 5.07
C ALA A 136 61.51 8.26 4.32
N ASN A 137 62.36 7.24 4.24
CA ASN A 137 63.65 7.29 3.54
C ASN A 137 63.66 6.45 2.25
N ALA A 138 62.52 5.90 1.83
CA ALA A 138 62.41 5.19 0.57
C ALA A 138 62.28 6.18 -0.58
N PRO A 139 62.95 5.99 -1.72
CA PRO A 139 62.87 6.87 -2.87
C PRO A 139 61.54 6.67 -3.65
N ILE A 140 60.43 6.66 -2.93
CA ILE A 140 59.08 6.56 -3.55
C ILE A 140 58.58 7.98 -3.76
N SER A 141 58.54 8.41 -5.02
CA SER A 141 58.03 9.69 -5.44
C SER A 141 56.68 9.53 -6.14
N CYS A 142 55.70 10.27 -5.73
CA CYS A 142 54.37 10.30 -6.36
C CYS A 142 54.35 11.40 -7.43
N SER A 143 54.17 11.02 -8.71
CA SER A 143 54.10 11.97 -9.83
C SER A 143 52.72 12.55 -10.02
N LEU A 144 51.72 12.17 -9.23
CA LEU A 144 50.28 12.58 -9.39
C LEU A 144 49.68 12.24 -10.76
N ASN A 145 50.33 11.45 -11.58
CA ASN A 145 49.82 11.02 -12.88
C ASN A 145 49.02 9.72 -12.73
N PHE A 146 47.86 9.83 -12.06
CA PHE A 146 47.00 8.68 -11.78
C PHE A 146 46.22 8.25 -13.02
N ILE A 147 46.14 6.94 -13.28
CA ILE A 147 45.30 6.34 -14.29
C ILE A 147 43.94 5.87 -13.68
N CYS A 148 42.95 5.67 -14.53
CA CYS A 148 41.70 5.04 -14.08
C CYS A 148 41.94 3.60 -13.64
N PRO A 149 41.50 3.16 -12.44
CA PRO A 149 41.70 1.79 -11.96
C PRO A 149 40.89 0.75 -12.74
N LEU A 150 39.79 1.18 -13.38
CA LEU A 150 38.86 0.36 -14.16
C LEU A 150 38.59 1.01 -15.52
N PRO A 151 39.49 0.88 -16.52
CA PRO A 151 39.32 1.53 -17.82
C PRO A 151 38.03 1.17 -18.57
N SER A 152 37.44 0.01 -18.23
CA SER A 152 36.21 -0.53 -18.84
C SER A 152 35.00 -0.42 -17.91
N TYR A 153 34.98 0.51 -16.95
CA TYR A 153 33.80 0.74 -16.13
C TYR A 153 32.59 1.20 -16.97
N LYS A 154 31.38 0.89 -16.52
CA LYS A 154 30.15 1.27 -17.23
C LYS A 154 29.68 2.68 -16.87
N TYR A 155 29.69 2.99 -15.57
CA TYR A 155 29.30 4.26 -14.99
C TYR A 155 29.83 4.38 -13.57
N ILE A 156 29.83 5.58 -13.00
CA ILE A 156 30.08 5.82 -11.57
C ILE A 156 28.76 5.70 -10.84
N SER A 157 28.60 4.70 -9.98
CA SER A 157 27.36 4.42 -9.26
C SER A 157 27.20 5.30 -8.02
N CYS A 158 28.29 5.72 -7.38
CA CYS A 158 28.32 6.67 -6.29
C CYS A 158 29.56 7.54 -6.39
N GLN A 159 29.39 8.86 -6.27
CA GLN A 159 30.49 9.81 -6.31
C GLN A 159 30.96 10.18 -4.92
N TYR A 160 32.21 10.56 -4.78
CA TYR A 160 32.79 11.11 -3.57
C TYR A 160 31.92 12.26 -3.01
N GLY A 161 31.65 12.20 -1.69
CA GLY A 161 30.81 13.18 -0.98
C GLY A 161 29.30 12.96 -1.08
N SER A 162 28.81 12.13 -1.97
CA SER A 162 27.38 11.78 -2.07
C SER A 162 26.96 10.94 -0.86
N GLY A 163 26.01 11.43 -0.03
CA GLY A 163 25.55 10.73 1.17
C GLY A 163 26.65 10.43 2.20
N GLY A 164 27.75 11.19 2.19
CA GLY A 164 28.92 10.94 3.06
C GLY A 164 29.91 9.89 2.51
N HIS A 165 29.73 9.43 1.27
CA HIS A 165 30.62 8.47 0.62
C HIS A 165 32.03 9.03 0.46
N LYS A 166 33.05 8.23 0.79
CA LYS A 166 34.47 8.66 0.85
C LYS A 166 35.29 8.20 -0.36
N GLY A 167 34.65 7.73 -1.43
CA GLY A 167 35.28 7.27 -2.66
C GLY A 167 34.41 7.48 -3.88
N ASP A 168 34.88 7.06 -5.03
CA ASP A 168 34.10 6.95 -6.26
C ASP A 168 33.89 5.46 -6.58
N ASP A 169 32.62 5.06 -6.74
CA ASP A 169 32.26 3.67 -7.05
C ASP A 169 32.17 3.47 -8.57
N PHE A 170 33.15 2.83 -9.13
CA PHE A 170 33.20 2.45 -10.55
C PHE A 170 32.45 1.14 -10.78
N ALA A 171 31.25 1.16 -11.34
CA ALA A 171 30.46 -0.03 -11.65
C ALA A 171 31.02 -0.77 -12.87
N ALA A 172 31.33 -2.05 -12.71
CA ALA A 172 31.83 -2.92 -13.79
C ALA A 172 31.37 -4.37 -13.57
N PRO A 173 31.39 -5.24 -14.59
CA PRO A 173 31.12 -6.66 -14.44
C PRO A 173 32.05 -7.31 -13.41
N GLY A 174 31.53 -8.25 -12.61
CA GLY A 174 32.35 -9.06 -11.70
C GLY A 174 33.46 -9.77 -12.46
N GLY A 175 34.70 -9.79 -11.87
CA GLY A 175 35.88 -10.33 -12.51
C GLY A 175 36.65 -9.36 -13.41
N THR A 176 36.16 -8.11 -13.62
CA THR A 176 36.93 -7.08 -14.34
C THR A 176 38.21 -6.76 -13.57
N ASN A 177 39.35 -6.64 -14.28
CA ASN A 177 40.66 -6.33 -13.67
C ASN A 177 40.67 -4.95 -13.03
N ILE A 178 41.06 -4.88 -11.77
CA ILE A 178 41.35 -3.66 -11.04
C ILE A 178 42.85 -3.40 -11.15
N ARG A 179 43.24 -2.20 -11.54
CA ARG A 179 44.67 -1.81 -11.76
C ARG A 179 45.10 -0.78 -10.74
N ALA A 180 46.40 -0.86 -10.37
CA ALA A 180 47.01 0.18 -9.57
C ALA A 180 47.04 1.52 -10.33
N VAL A 181 46.48 2.56 -9.73
CA VAL A 181 46.38 3.92 -10.37
C VAL A 181 47.75 4.57 -10.54
N ALA A 182 48.72 4.20 -9.72
CA ALA A 182 50.09 4.64 -9.76
C ALA A 182 51.01 3.55 -9.18
N SER A 183 52.32 3.66 -9.44
CA SER A 183 53.32 2.81 -8.79
C SER A 183 53.36 3.06 -7.28
N GLY A 184 53.70 2.05 -6.50
CA GLY A 184 53.77 2.17 -5.04
C GLY A 184 54.02 0.86 -4.34
N VAL A 185 53.83 0.84 -3.03
CA VAL A 185 53.98 -0.32 -2.16
C VAL A 185 52.63 -0.72 -1.58
N VAL A 186 52.29 -1.98 -1.67
CA VAL A 186 51.07 -2.54 -1.03
C VAL A 186 51.22 -2.47 0.49
N THR A 187 50.36 -1.75 1.15
CA THR A 187 50.35 -1.56 2.61
C THR A 187 49.28 -2.37 3.31
N VAL A 188 48.20 -2.69 2.60
CA VAL A 188 47.18 -3.62 3.04
C VAL A 188 46.79 -4.54 1.89
N SER A 189 46.59 -5.81 2.20
CA SER A 189 46.02 -6.83 1.33
C SER A 189 45.27 -7.82 2.21
N GLY A 190 43.93 -7.80 2.20
CA GLY A 190 43.18 -8.61 3.14
C GLY A 190 41.67 -8.41 3.04
N TRP A 191 41.00 -8.69 4.15
CA TRP A 191 39.56 -8.64 4.30
C TRP A 191 39.13 -7.63 5.37
N HIS A 192 38.09 -6.91 5.10
CA HIS A 192 37.37 -6.08 6.06
C HIS A 192 35.87 -6.19 5.88
N TYR A 193 35.08 -6.16 6.96
CA TYR A 193 33.60 -6.35 6.87
C TYR A 193 32.91 -5.32 5.97
N SER A 194 33.40 -4.06 5.93
CA SER A 194 32.85 -3.01 5.05
C SER A 194 33.40 -3.11 3.63
N TYR A 195 34.73 -3.12 3.46
CA TYR A 195 35.38 -3.11 2.14
C TYR A 195 35.48 -4.49 1.47
N GLY A 196 35.11 -5.58 2.15
CA GLY A 196 35.29 -6.93 1.65
C GLY A 196 36.77 -7.27 1.48
N ASN A 197 37.12 -7.95 0.40
CA ASN A 197 38.52 -8.12 -0.03
C ASN A 197 39.02 -6.80 -0.60
N TYR A 198 40.13 -6.30 -0.09
CA TYR A 198 40.62 -4.98 -0.44
C TYR A 198 42.13 -4.87 -0.44
N VAL A 199 42.64 -3.89 -1.16
CA VAL A 199 44.04 -3.52 -1.24
C VAL A 199 44.21 -2.05 -0.95
N MET A 200 45.27 -1.67 -0.21
CA MET A 200 45.71 -0.29 -0.10
C MET A 200 47.16 -0.19 -0.59
N ILE A 201 47.42 0.84 -1.42
CA ILE A 201 48.73 1.10 -2.00
C ILE A 201 49.22 2.48 -1.56
N TYR A 202 50.39 2.56 -1.00
CA TYR A 202 51.10 3.81 -0.71
C TYR A 202 51.95 4.20 -1.90
N HIS A 203 51.74 5.41 -2.43
CA HIS A 203 52.40 5.93 -3.65
C HIS A 203 53.57 6.85 -3.38
N GLY A 204 53.86 7.12 -2.10
CA GLY A 204 54.92 8.03 -1.71
C GLY A 204 54.46 9.46 -1.54
N THR A 205 55.40 10.39 -1.68
CA THR A 205 55.24 11.80 -1.39
C THR A 205 55.53 12.61 -2.65
N ASP A 206 54.73 13.65 -2.88
CA ASP A 206 54.99 14.62 -3.96
C ASP A 206 56.11 15.60 -3.60
N ASP A 207 56.40 16.51 -4.51
CA ASP A 207 57.41 17.55 -4.34
C ASP A 207 57.02 18.64 -3.33
N GLN A 208 55.75 18.68 -2.91
CA GLN A 208 55.24 19.58 -1.89
C GLN A 208 55.20 18.94 -0.50
N GLY A 209 55.57 17.66 -0.37
CA GLY A 209 55.54 16.93 0.87
C GLY A 209 54.21 16.25 1.21
N ASN A 210 53.20 16.29 0.30
CA ASN A 210 51.93 15.59 0.50
C ASN A 210 52.10 14.11 0.19
N THR A 211 51.51 13.26 1.01
CA THR A 211 51.53 11.80 0.85
C THR A 211 50.22 11.30 0.25
N TYR A 212 50.35 10.27 -0.60
CA TYR A 212 49.22 9.70 -1.34
C TYR A 212 49.14 8.20 -1.11
N ALA A 213 47.92 7.74 -0.89
CA ALA A 213 47.56 6.32 -0.86
C ALA A 213 46.19 6.12 -1.54
N THR A 214 46.01 4.94 -2.13
CA THR A 214 44.71 4.57 -2.72
C THR A 214 44.25 3.25 -2.14
N LEU A 215 42.91 3.14 -1.99
CA LEU A 215 42.23 1.95 -1.50
C LEU A 215 41.31 1.42 -2.59
N TYR A 216 41.28 0.10 -2.81
CA TYR A 216 40.49 -0.62 -3.79
C TYR A 216 39.66 -1.68 -3.05
N ALA A 217 38.35 -1.58 -3.07
CA ALA A 217 37.47 -2.39 -2.26
C ALA A 217 36.64 -3.40 -3.08
N HIS A 218 35.86 -4.21 -2.37
CA HIS A 218 34.82 -5.10 -2.87
C HIS A 218 35.30 -6.15 -3.89
N MET A 219 36.59 -6.52 -3.86
CA MET A 219 37.15 -7.53 -4.78
C MET A 219 36.44 -8.88 -4.61
N ASN A 220 36.31 -9.61 -5.70
CA ASN A 220 35.59 -10.89 -5.73
C ASN A 220 36.32 -12.05 -4.97
N SER A 221 37.60 -11.91 -4.75
CA SER A 221 38.44 -12.91 -4.07
C SER A 221 39.60 -12.25 -3.34
N THR A 222 40.35 -13.02 -2.56
CA THR A 222 41.57 -12.57 -1.93
C THR A 222 42.52 -11.93 -2.98
N PRO A 223 43.05 -10.72 -2.70
CA PRO A 223 43.87 -10.02 -3.65
C PRO A 223 45.15 -10.84 -4.02
N PRO A 224 45.61 -10.79 -5.28
CA PRO A 224 46.82 -11.54 -5.73
C PRO A 224 48.12 -10.88 -5.31
N VAL A 225 48.08 -9.74 -4.61
CA VAL A 225 49.25 -8.98 -4.16
C VAL A 225 49.38 -9.06 -2.65
N SER A 226 50.63 -8.98 -2.14
CA SER A 226 50.95 -9.11 -0.72
C SER A 226 51.46 -7.81 -0.12
N VAL A 227 51.28 -7.61 1.20
CA VAL A 227 51.82 -6.46 1.94
C VAL A 227 53.34 -6.40 1.77
N GLY A 228 53.85 -5.20 1.48
CA GLY A 228 55.28 -4.95 1.19
C GLY A 228 55.67 -5.16 -0.28
N GLN A 229 54.77 -5.67 -1.13
CA GLN A 229 55.05 -5.84 -2.56
C GLN A 229 55.04 -4.48 -3.28
N ASN A 230 56.06 -4.25 -4.11
CA ASN A 230 56.07 -3.13 -5.04
C ASN A 230 55.17 -3.47 -6.24
N VAL A 231 54.36 -2.52 -6.63
CA VAL A 231 53.51 -2.58 -7.82
C VAL A 231 53.79 -1.38 -8.74
N SER A 232 53.70 -1.61 -10.03
CA SER A 232 53.81 -0.58 -11.04
C SER A 232 52.43 -0.03 -11.42
N GLN A 233 52.39 1.21 -11.88
CA GLN A 233 51.15 1.74 -12.45
C GLN A 233 50.60 0.84 -13.54
N GLY A 234 49.31 0.47 -13.45
CA GLY A 234 48.64 -0.41 -14.40
C GLY A 234 48.69 -1.90 -14.05
N ASP A 235 49.47 -2.31 -13.07
CA ASP A 235 49.47 -3.71 -12.61
C ASP A 235 48.12 -4.14 -12.11
N VAL A 236 47.73 -5.38 -12.38
CA VAL A 236 46.48 -5.97 -11.88
C VAL A 236 46.66 -6.35 -10.41
N ILE A 237 45.84 -5.73 -9.56
CA ILE A 237 45.89 -5.88 -8.10
C ILE A 237 44.69 -6.62 -7.52
N GLY A 238 43.70 -6.90 -8.35
CA GLY A 238 42.49 -7.61 -7.98
C GLY A 238 41.44 -7.62 -9.08
N HIS A 239 40.28 -8.09 -8.75
CA HIS A 239 39.16 -8.19 -9.69
C HIS A 239 37.86 -7.67 -9.03
N VAL A 240 37.05 -6.97 -9.79
CA VAL A 240 35.75 -6.42 -9.35
C VAL A 240 34.89 -7.54 -8.78
N GLY A 241 34.22 -7.23 -7.67
CA GLY A 241 33.27 -8.11 -7.01
C GLY A 241 32.19 -7.31 -6.27
N THR A 242 31.65 -7.93 -5.25
CA THR A 242 30.61 -7.36 -4.37
C THR A 242 30.78 -7.91 -2.95
N THR A 243 32.02 -8.15 -2.51
CA THR A 243 32.29 -8.65 -1.15
C THR A 243 32.26 -7.52 -0.12
N GLY A 244 32.00 -7.84 1.16
CA GLY A 244 31.79 -6.85 2.21
C GLY A 244 30.43 -6.19 2.16
N ASN A 245 30.32 -4.92 2.54
CA ASN A 245 29.06 -4.14 2.51
C ASN A 245 28.88 -3.51 1.13
N SER A 246 28.36 -4.26 0.19
CA SER A 246 28.18 -3.84 -1.21
C SER A 246 26.84 -4.35 -1.75
N THR A 247 26.15 -3.51 -2.55
CA THR A 247 24.86 -3.83 -3.16
C THR A 247 24.96 -4.28 -4.63
N GLY A 248 26.17 -4.28 -5.20
CA GLY A 248 26.41 -4.66 -6.60
C GLY A 248 27.89 -4.66 -6.96
N ASN A 249 28.23 -5.14 -8.16
CA ASN A 249 29.61 -5.22 -8.62
C ASN A 249 30.20 -3.84 -8.92
N HIS A 250 31.14 -3.39 -8.12
CA HIS A 250 31.89 -2.13 -8.27
C HIS A 250 33.28 -2.22 -7.59
N CYS A 251 34.06 -1.19 -7.75
CA CYS A 251 35.30 -0.96 -7.01
C CYS A 251 35.42 0.52 -6.68
#